data_1ce1c80ae24aa9ca9084b9636014ebc7
#
_entry.id   1ce1c80ae24aa9ca9084b9636014ebc7
#
_cell.length_a   1.000
_cell.length_b   1.000
_cell.length_c   1.000
_cell.angle_alpha   90.00
_cell.angle_beta   90.00
_cell.angle_gamma   90.00
#
_symmetry.space_group_name_H-M   'P 1'
#
loop_
_entity.id
_entity.type
_entity.pdbx_description
1 polymer ?
#
loop_
_entity_poly.entity_id
_entity_poly.type
_entity_poly.pdbx_seq_one_letter_code
_entity_poly.pdbx_strand_id
1 'polypeptide(L)'
;MKKLFWLLISTVVAPACQPHASSREQAPARPVVAAVPPPAQRVTASGADSTAALLMLLREVDLTPLVANRPDSSAKARDQVMEGFFGPDHYHISFFFTKARRDSLRPQMVHLWGLNRYKKVVTPFTGTCIVTRLAALPDTVTLEHSQRVNAYTAFASFVLREDPATKGAGVYSGRALFDFTVDEARRVQFANFMEMDAGGGNPTNGGGLVFRGQWQNNKTGQRKPVSWSRFYEAIVPDVLRKLGLGERGDEVHPRLAKYGWSEIWENDEWWAKSPKPSLTL
;
A
#
# COMPACT_ATOMS: atom_id res chain seq x y z
N MET A 1 -45.42 -39.23 31.36
CA MET A 1 -45.20 -38.94 32.82
C MET A 1 -44.73 -37.51 32.96
N LYS A 2 -45.60 -36.63 33.43
CA LYS A 2 -45.34 -35.19 33.65
C LYS A 2 -44.60 -35.01 34.96
N LYS A 3 -43.51 -34.26 35.00
CA LYS A 3 -42.96 -33.68 36.23
C LYS A 3 -42.84 -32.17 36.08
N LEU A 4 -43.73 -31.50 36.74
CA LEU A 4 -43.75 -30.07 37.06
C LEU A 4 -42.67 -29.80 38.09
N PHE A 5 -41.82 -28.74 37.85
CA PHE A 5 -40.97 -28.17 38.91
C PHE A 5 -41.29 -26.70 39.09
N TRP A 6 -41.66 -26.39 40.30
CA TRP A 6 -42.05 -25.08 40.79
C TRP A 6 -40.83 -24.15 40.96
N LEU A 7 -41.02 -22.93 40.53
CA LEU A 7 -40.06 -21.84 40.71
C LEU A 7 -40.46 -21.08 41.98
N LEU A 8 -39.55 -21.00 42.95
CA LEU A 8 -39.66 -20.13 44.15
C LEU A 8 -38.96 -18.81 43.81
N ILE A 9 -39.71 -17.72 43.82
CA ILE A 9 -39.24 -16.34 43.69
C ILE A 9 -39.03 -15.82 45.08
N SER A 10 -37.76 -15.54 45.46
CA SER A 10 -37.41 -14.80 46.66
C SER A 10 -37.09 -13.35 46.27
N THR A 11 -37.98 -12.47 46.65
CA THR A 11 -37.79 -11.00 46.58
C THR A 11 -36.94 -10.54 47.76
N VAL A 12 -35.75 -10.04 47.47
CA VAL A 12 -34.94 -9.31 48.43
C VAL A 12 -35.11 -7.80 48.20
N VAL A 13 -35.72 -7.14 49.15
CA VAL A 13 -35.86 -5.68 49.21
C VAL A 13 -34.58 -5.12 49.84
N ALA A 14 -33.82 -4.31 49.12
CA ALA A 14 -32.70 -3.52 49.67
C ALA A 14 -33.07 -2.07 49.81
N PRO A 15 -32.70 -1.39 50.89
CA PRO A 15 -33.03 0.01 51.12
C PRO A 15 -32.25 0.97 50.21
N ALA A 16 -32.96 1.97 49.73
CA ALA A 16 -32.42 3.06 48.95
C ALA A 16 -31.58 4.01 49.83
N CYS A 17 -30.26 4.07 49.55
CA CYS A 17 -29.43 5.18 49.95
C CYS A 17 -29.36 6.19 48.83
N GLN A 18 -29.90 7.40 49.05
CA GLN A 18 -29.74 8.54 48.15
C GLN A 18 -28.33 9.10 48.32
N PRO A 19 -27.56 9.31 47.22
CA PRO A 19 -26.37 10.14 47.29
C PRO A 19 -26.76 11.61 47.00
N HIS A 20 -26.27 12.49 47.85
CA HIS A 20 -26.28 13.94 47.69
C HIS A 20 -25.73 14.35 46.32
N ALA A 21 -26.50 15.16 45.61
CA ALA A 21 -26.06 15.85 44.41
C ALA A 21 -25.02 16.92 44.78
N SER A 22 -23.77 16.65 44.56
CA SER A 22 -22.69 17.62 44.53
C SER A 22 -22.68 18.26 43.15
N SER A 23 -23.13 19.52 43.07
CA SER A 23 -23.05 20.37 41.89
C SER A 23 -21.57 20.57 41.55
N ARG A 24 -21.06 19.80 40.61
CA ARG A 24 -19.76 20.02 39.98
C ARG A 24 -19.94 21.02 38.86
N GLU A 25 -19.51 22.24 39.12
CA GLU A 25 -19.33 23.33 38.19
C GLU A 25 -18.55 22.81 36.96
N GLN A 26 -19.21 22.76 35.80
CA GLN A 26 -18.59 22.41 34.54
C GLN A 26 -17.63 23.53 34.11
N ALA A 27 -16.34 23.26 34.20
CA ALA A 27 -15.33 24.11 33.56
C ALA A 27 -15.58 24.18 32.05
N PRO A 28 -15.42 25.34 31.40
CA PRO A 28 -15.66 25.50 29.97
C PRO A 28 -14.71 24.58 29.19
N ALA A 29 -15.27 23.81 28.25
CA ALA A 29 -14.56 22.96 27.36
C ALA A 29 -13.50 23.79 26.59
N ARG A 30 -12.21 23.43 26.76
CA ARG A 30 -11.14 23.97 25.93
C ARG A 30 -11.37 23.55 24.47
N PRO A 31 -11.23 24.49 23.51
CA PRO A 31 -11.31 24.11 22.11
C PRO A 31 -10.24 23.08 21.80
N VAL A 32 -10.64 21.94 21.26
CA VAL A 32 -9.74 20.92 20.70
C VAL A 32 -9.08 21.56 19.49
N VAL A 33 -7.85 22.00 19.68
CA VAL A 33 -6.99 22.41 18.56
C VAL A 33 -6.74 21.15 17.73
N ALA A 34 -7.30 21.13 16.53
CA ALA A 34 -7.04 20.07 15.57
C ALA A 34 -5.50 19.95 15.40
N ALA A 35 -4.98 18.77 15.68
CA ALA A 35 -3.55 18.49 15.52
C ALA A 35 -3.16 18.80 14.07
N VAL A 36 -2.33 19.83 13.89
CA VAL A 36 -1.70 20.14 12.61
C VAL A 36 -0.89 18.89 12.21
N PRO A 37 -1.12 18.32 11.02
CA PRO A 37 -0.31 17.20 10.58
C PRO A 37 1.17 17.60 10.60
N PRO A 38 2.07 16.72 11.03
CA PRO A 38 3.50 17.04 11.11
C PRO A 38 3.96 17.56 9.74
N PRO A 39 4.79 18.60 9.68
CA PRO A 39 5.29 19.14 8.43
C PRO A 39 5.98 18.01 7.67
N ALA A 40 5.58 17.81 6.41
CA ALA A 40 6.23 16.88 5.51
C ALA A 40 7.74 17.16 5.58
N GLN A 41 8.52 16.17 6.02
CA GLN A 41 9.97 16.29 6.09
C GLN A 41 10.46 16.76 4.73
N ARG A 42 11.00 17.96 4.72
CA ARG A 42 11.62 18.55 3.54
C ARG A 42 12.88 17.75 3.29
N VAL A 43 12.80 16.76 2.38
CA VAL A 43 14.00 16.11 1.84
C VAL A 43 14.79 17.22 1.16
N THR A 44 15.85 17.67 1.80
CA THR A 44 16.82 18.60 1.20
C THR A 44 17.59 17.81 0.16
N ALA A 45 17.10 17.83 -1.08
CA ALA A 45 17.86 17.35 -2.23
C ALA A 45 19.07 18.26 -2.38
N SER A 46 20.23 17.72 -2.12
CA SER A 46 21.50 18.36 -2.42
C SER A 46 21.61 18.56 -3.94
N GLY A 47 21.72 19.80 -4.34
CA GLY A 47 21.98 20.42 -5.61
C GLY A 47 22.24 19.53 -6.83
N ALA A 48 21.27 19.42 -7.68
CA ALA A 48 21.23 19.32 -9.13
C ALA A 48 19.81 19.00 -9.58
N ASP A 49 18.84 19.72 -9.04
CA ASP A 49 17.44 19.62 -9.48
C ASP A 49 17.21 20.40 -10.79
N SER A 50 17.77 19.92 -11.85
CA SER A 50 17.22 20.22 -13.17
C SER A 50 16.13 19.18 -13.44
N THR A 51 14.90 19.45 -12.99
CA THR A 51 13.73 18.60 -13.30
C THR A 51 13.65 18.27 -14.79
N ALA A 52 14.03 19.20 -15.65
CA ALA A 52 14.10 19.00 -17.10
C ALA A 52 15.18 17.97 -17.50
N ALA A 53 16.39 18.06 -16.97
CA ALA A 53 17.46 17.11 -17.29
C ALA A 53 17.14 15.69 -16.80
N LEU A 54 16.55 15.56 -15.62
CA LEU A 54 16.12 14.28 -15.08
C LEU A 54 14.95 13.69 -15.86
N LEU A 55 14.01 14.52 -16.35
CA LEU A 55 12.95 14.06 -17.24
C LEU A 55 13.49 13.62 -18.60
N MET A 56 14.62 14.16 -19.06
CA MET A 56 15.30 13.64 -20.26
C MET A 56 15.75 12.20 -20.07
N LEU A 57 16.16 11.80 -18.85
CA LEU A 57 16.49 10.41 -18.55
C LEU A 57 15.32 9.47 -18.88
N LEU A 58 14.07 9.88 -18.67
CA LEU A 58 12.88 9.07 -18.99
C LEU A 58 12.66 8.86 -20.50
N ARG A 59 13.37 9.56 -21.37
CA ARG A 59 13.40 9.26 -22.81
C ARG A 59 14.30 8.06 -23.11
N GLU A 60 15.33 7.86 -22.31
CA GLU A 60 16.36 6.83 -22.48
C GLU A 60 16.03 5.56 -21.69
N VAL A 61 15.39 5.68 -20.53
CA VAL A 61 15.05 4.56 -19.67
C VAL A 61 13.56 4.27 -19.68
N ASP A 62 13.21 3.00 -19.48
CA ASP A 62 11.85 2.51 -19.41
C ASP A 62 11.55 2.01 -17.99
N LEU A 63 10.64 2.69 -17.28
CA LEU A 63 10.22 2.31 -15.93
C LEU A 63 9.15 1.22 -15.91
N THR A 64 8.62 0.80 -17.05
CA THR A 64 7.54 -0.20 -17.10
C THR A 64 7.92 -1.55 -16.48
N PRO A 65 9.20 -2.04 -16.57
CA PRO A 65 9.61 -3.27 -15.91
C PRO A 65 9.53 -3.24 -14.36
N LEU A 66 9.52 -2.03 -13.78
CA LEU A 66 9.35 -1.89 -12.33
C LEU A 66 7.89 -2.13 -11.89
N VAL A 67 6.94 -1.97 -12.79
CA VAL A 67 5.50 -2.08 -12.46
C VAL A 67 4.94 -3.43 -12.87
N ALA A 68 5.24 -3.87 -14.09
CA ALA A 68 4.76 -5.13 -14.63
C ALA A 68 5.92 -5.88 -15.27
N ASN A 69 6.11 -7.12 -14.90
CA ASN A 69 7.18 -7.93 -15.45
C ASN A 69 7.03 -8.12 -16.96
N ARG A 70 8.17 -8.24 -17.60
CA ARG A 70 8.22 -8.73 -18.98
C ARG A 70 7.91 -10.23 -18.98
N PRO A 71 7.30 -10.74 -20.05
CA PRO A 71 6.98 -12.17 -20.19
C PRO A 71 8.19 -13.10 -20.08
N ASP A 72 9.39 -12.58 -20.38
CA ASP A 72 10.68 -13.26 -20.36
C ASP A 72 11.44 -13.15 -19.01
N SER A 73 10.85 -12.48 -18.03
CA SER A 73 11.46 -12.32 -16.71
C SER A 73 11.44 -13.65 -15.96
N SER A 74 12.57 -13.99 -15.34
CA SER A 74 12.70 -15.18 -14.48
C SER A 74 11.96 -15.03 -13.13
N ALA A 75 11.46 -13.84 -12.81
CA ALA A 75 10.73 -13.59 -11.57
C ALA A 75 9.38 -14.32 -11.59
N LYS A 76 9.09 -15.03 -10.51
CA LYS A 76 7.81 -15.71 -10.35
C LYS A 76 6.67 -14.67 -10.31
N ALA A 77 5.53 -14.99 -10.93
CA ALA A 77 4.37 -14.09 -10.96
C ALA A 77 3.91 -13.67 -9.55
N ARG A 78 4.04 -14.55 -8.55
CA ARG A 78 3.75 -14.25 -7.16
C ARG A 78 4.58 -13.09 -6.60
N ASP A 79 5.84 -13.00 -6.99
CA ASP A 79 6.75 -11.95 -6.50
C ASP A 79 6.37 -10.55 -7.02
N GLN A 80 5.37 -10.46 -7.92
CA GLN A 80 4.88 -9.23 -8.51
C GLN A 80 3.61 -8.71 -7.84
N VAL A 81 2.96 -9.52 -7.02
CA VAL A 81 1.81 -9.10 -6.24
C VAL A 81 2.27 -8.04 -5.25
N MET A 82 1.58 -6.92 -5.24
CA MET A 82 1.79 -5.85 -4.27
C MET A 82 0.70 -5.92 -3.23
N GLU A 83 1.09 -5.92 -1.97
CA GLU A 83 0.15 -6.01 -0.86
C GLU A 83 -0.07 -4.64 -0.22
N GLY A 84 -1.24 -4.43 0.37
CA GLY A 84 -1.58 -3.11 0.88
C GLY A 84 -2.74 -3.06 1.85
N PHE A 85 -3.11 -1.83 2.18
CA PHE A 85 -4.06 -1.45 3.22
C PHE A 85 -5.19 -0.64 2.60
N PHE A 86 -6.43 -1.05 2.86
CA PHE A 86 -7.63 -0.40 2.34
C PHE A 86 -8.57 0.01 3.48
N GLY A 87 -8.99 1.27 3.45
CA GLY A 87 -9.90 1.83 4.43
C GLY A 87 -9.23 2.20 5.76
N PRO A 88 -9.97 2.80 6.69
CA PRO A 88 -9.47 3.21 8.00
C PRO A 88 -9.17 2.03 8.92
N ASP A 89 -9.74 0.87 8.65
CA ASP A 89 -9.51 -0.40 9.34
C ASP A 89 -8.30 -1.17 8.81
N HIS A 90 -7.62 -0.65 7.77
CA HIS A 90 -6.45 -1.26 7.17
C HIS A 90 -6.68 -2.68 6.66
N TYR A 91 -7.87 -2.96 6.10
CA TYR A 91 -8.16 -4.27 5.53
C TYR A 91 -7.20 -4.57 4.38
N HIS A 92 -6.80 -5.82 4.26
CA HIS A 92 -5.89 -6.30 3.22
C HIS A 92 -6.47 -6.08 1.82
N ILE A 93 -5.65 -5.59 0.91
CA ILE A 93 -5.92 -5.47 -0.53
C ILE A 93 -4.65 -5.81 -1.31
N SER A 94 -4.80 -6.56 -2.38
CA SER A 94 -3.67 -6.93 -3.25
C SER A 94 -3.84 -6.33 -4.64
N PHE A 95 -2.73 -6.01 -5.29
CA PHE A 95 -2.67 -5.52 -6.67
C PHE A 95 -1.71 -6.36 -7.50
N PHE A 96 -2.09 -6.65 -8.73
CA PHE A 96 -1.27 -7.30 -9.72
C PHE A 96 -1.35 -6.56 -11.06
N PHE A 97 -0.23 -5.99 -11.51
CA PHE A 97 -0.17 -5.29 -12.78
C PHE A 97 0.14 -6.29 -13.90
N THR A 98 -0.84 -6.56 -14.74
CA THR A 98 -0.73 -7.51 -15.85
C THR A 98 0.04 -6.94 -17.03
N LYS A 99 0.05 -5.60 -17.17
CA LYS A 99 0.72 -4.89 -18.27
C LYS A 99 1.02 -3.45 -17.87
N ALA A 100 2.18 -2.99 -18.29
CA ALA A 100 2.55 -1.58 -18.29
C ALA A 100 3.08 -1.21 -19.68
N ARG A 101 2.79 0.00 -20.15
CA ARG A 101 3.28 0.52 -21.43
C ARG A 101 3.59 2.00 -21.32
N ARG A 102 4.81 2.38 -21.65
CA ARG A 102 5.20 3.78 -21.77
C ARG A 102 4.46 4.43 -22.92
N ASP A 103 3.98 5.66 -22.71
CA ASP A 103 3.40 6.49 -23.77
C ASP A 103 4.50 6.94 -24.74
N SER A 104 4.27 6.80 -26.04
CA SER A 104 5.27 7.10 -27.07
C SER A 104 5.55 8.60 -27.24
N LEU A 105 4.58 9.44 -26.94
CA LEU A 105 4.70 10.91 -27.06
C LEU A 105 5.07 11.57 -25.74
N ARG A 106 4.72 10.94 -24.63
CA ARG A 106 4.93 11.44 -23.25
C ARG A 106 5.68 10.39 -22.44
N PRO A 107 7.01 10.34 -22.51
CA PRO A 107 7.81 9.29 -21.86
C PRO A 107 7.66 9.25 -20.33
N GLN A 108 7.19 10.33 -19.71
CA GLN A 108 6.85 10.38 -18.28
C GLN A 108 5.51 9.70 -17.94
N MET A 109 4.70 9.32 -18.93
CA MET A 109 3.41 8.67 -18.73
C MET A 109 3.50 7.17 -19.00
N VAL A 110 2.98 6.39 -18.06
CA VAL A 110 2.85 4.93 -18.16
C VAL A 110 1.37 4.57 -18.11
N HIS A 111 0.90 3.84 -19.11
CA HIS A 111 -0.42 3.22 -19.11
C HIS A 111 -0.35 1.89 -18.37
N LEU A 112 -1.33 1.62 -17.51
CA LEU A 112 -1.36 0.50 -16.60
C LEU A 112 -2.63 -0.32 -16.76
N TRP A 113 -2.49 -1.64 -16.71
CA TRP A 113 -3.59 -2.62 -16.66
C TRP A 113 -3.28 -3.60 -15.55
N GLY A 114 -4.31 -4.04 -14.84
CA GLY A 114 -4.11 -4.98 -13.76
C GLY A 114 -5.40 -5.47 -13.14
N LEU A 115 -5.21 -6.20 -12.06
CA LEU A 115 -6.25 -6.74 -11.21
C LEU A 115 -5.99 -6.27 -9.78
N ASN A 116 -7.03 -5.99 -9.02
CA ASN A 116 -6.95 -5.92 -7.56
C ASN A 116 -7.80 -7.03 -6.95
N ARG A 117 -7.45 -7.43 -5.73
CA ARG A 117 -8.27 -8.35 -4.92
C ARG A 117 -8.58 -7.71 -3.58
N TYR A 118 -9.85 -7.53 -3.31
CA TYR A 118 -10.36 -7.05 -2.03
C TYR A 118 -11.48 -7.95 -1.54
N LYS A 119 -11.35 -8.52 -0.33
CA LYS A 119 -12.32 -9.47 0.24
C LYS A 119 -12.66 -10.61 -0.74
N LYS A 120 -11.63 -11.22 -1.33
CA LYS A 120 -11.73 -12.31 -2.33
C LYS A 120 -12.44 -11.93 -3.65
N VAL A 121 -12.83 -10.67 -3.82
CA VAL A 121 -13.37 -10.17 -5.10
C VAL A 121 -12.23 -9.63 -5.93
N VAL A 122 -12.03 -10.21 -7.12
CA VAL A 122 -11.04 -9.77 -8.09
C VAL A 122 -11.69 -8.79 -9.06
N THR A 123 -11.11 -7.61 -9.20
CA THR A 123 -11.62 -6.55 -10.06
C THR A 123 -10.54 -6.08 -11.04
N PRO A 124 -10.80 -6.11 -12.36
CA PRO A 124 -9.90 -5.53 -13.33
C PRO A 124 -9.85 -3.99 -13.20
N PHE A 125 -8.70 -3.43 -13.50
CA PHE A 125 -8.55 -1.98 -13.61
C PHE A 125 -7.67 -1.58 -14.79
N THR A 126 -7.84 -0.34 -15.23
CA THR A 126 -6.96 0.34 -16.16
C THR A 126 -6.63 1.73 -15.65
N GLY A 127 -5.51 2.30 -16.08
CA GLY A 127 -5.19 3.65 -15.67
C GLY A 127 -3.87 4.18 -16.17
N THR A 128 -3.41 5.23 -15.53
CA THR A 128 -2.15 5.90 -15.86
C THR A 128 -1.36 6.25 -14.62
N CYS A 129 -0.05 6.25 -14.77
CA CYS A 129 0.89 6.81 -13.81
C CYS A 129 1.76 7.85 -14.55
N ILE A 130 1.89 9.04 -13.99
CA ILE A 130 2.63 10.15 -14.61
C ILE A 130 3.74 10.57 -13.66
N VAL A 131 4.99 10.36 -14.07
CA VAL A 131 6.17 10.84 -13.33
C VAL A 131 6.20 12.37 -13.43
N THR A 132 6.18 13.02 -12.29
CA THR A 132 6.18 14.48 -12.19
C THR A 132 7.55 15.04 -11.81
N ARG A 133 8.39 14.23 -11.16
CA ARG A 133 9.74 14.60 -10.73
C ARG A 133 10.62 13.36 -10.61
N LEU A 134 11.89 13.50 -10.92
CA LEU A 134 12.94 12.58 -10.54
C LEU A 134 13.88 13.25 -9.54
N ALA A 135 14.41 12.50 -8.61
CA ALA A 135 15.50 12.92 -7.74
C ALA A 135 16.61 11.87 -7.83
N ALA A 136 17.83 12.32 -8.07
CA ALA A 136 18.98 11.47 -7.90
C ALA A 136 19.21 11.22 -6.40
N LEU A 137 19.48 9.99 -6.03
CA LEU A 137 19.87 9.67 -4.66
C LEU A 137 21.38 10.00 -4.50
N PRO A 138 21.79 10.52 -3.33
CA PRO A 138 23.13 11.08 -3.18
C PRO A 138 24.25 10.06 -3.31
N ASP A 139 23.94 8.78 -3.09
CA ASP A 139 24.92 7.71 -3.11
C ASP A 139 24.70 6.79 -4.31
N THR A 140 25.79 6.47 -5.01
CA THR A 140 25.79 5.37 -5.95
C THR A 140 25.63 4.07 -5.15
N VAL A 141 24.60 3.31 -5.48
CA VAL A 141 24.38 2.00 -4.87
C VAL A 141 25.38 1.01 -5.43
N THR A 142 25.99 0.22 -4.58
CA THR A 142 26.84 -0.89 -4.99
C THR A 142 25.98 -2.13 -5.12
N LEU A 143 25.74 -2.58 -6.34
CA LEU A 143 25.07 -3.86 -6.61
C LEU A 143 25.98 -5.03 -6.25
N GLU A 144 25.40 -6.23 -6.18
CA GLU A 144 26.17 -7.47 -6.14
C GLU A 144 27.24 -7.43 -7.24
N HIS A 145 28.49 -7.75 -6.89
CA HIS A 145 29.70 -7.69 -7.74
C HIS A 145 30.36 -6.32 -7.87
N SER A 146 30.18 -5.41 -6.90
CA SER A 146 30.89 -4.12 -6.82
C SER A 146 30.63 -3.15 -7.99
N GLN A 147 29.58 -3.39 -8.77
CA GLN A 147 29.17 -2.44 -9.81
C GLN A 147 28.47 -1.23 -9.18
N ARG A 148 29.05 -0.06 -9.38
CA ARG A 148 28.41 1.20 -8.98
C ARG A 148 27.36 1.60 -10.01
N VAL A 149 26.14 1.88 -9.54
CA VAL A 149 25.02 2.31 -10.38
C VAL A 149 24.39 3.57 -9.84
N ASN A 150 23.84 4.38 -10.71
CA ASN A 150 23.10 5.56 -10.29
C ASN A 150 21.74 5.17 -9.77
N ALA A 151 21.37 5.68 -8.60
CA ALA A 151 20.08 5.45 -7.98
C ALA A 151 19.19 6.70 -8.05
N TYR A 152 17.92 6.50 -8.23
CA TYR A 152 16.93 7.55 -8.40
C TYR A 152 15.63 7.22 -7.67
N THR A 153 14.89 8.28 -7.29
CA THR A 153 13.48 8.18 -6.93
C THR A 153 12.63 8.93 -7.96
N ALA A 154 11.67 8.25 -8.56
CA ALA A 154 10.62 8.88 -9.33
C ALA A 154 9.42 9.19 -8.44
N PHE A 155 8.94 10.44 -8.50
CA PHE A 155 7.70 10.91 -7.90
C PHE A 155 6.64 10.98 -8.98
N ALA A 156 5.52 10.32 -8.77
CA ALA A 156 4.46 10.23 -9.77
C ALA A 156 3.09 10.47 -9.17
N SER A 157 2.14 10.85 -10.01
CA SER A 157 0.71 10.77 -9.74
C SER A 157 0.10 9.60 -10.49
N PHE A 158 -0.94 8.98 -9.92
CA PHE A 158 -1.64 7.89 -10.59
C PHE A 158 -3.15 8.04 -10.51
N VAL A 159 -3.82 7.45 -11.50
CA VAL A 159 -5.27 7.23 -11.52
C VAL A 159 -5.51 5.83 -12.10
N LEU A 160 -6.15 4.95 -11.32
CA LEU A 160 -6.57 3.62 -11.75
C LEU A 160 -8.10 3.53 -11.64
N ARG A 161 -8.76 3.07 -12.69
CA ARG A 161 -10.22 2.95 -12.77
C ARG A 161 -10.59 1.47 -12.83
N GLU A 162 -11.34 1.01 -11.85
CA GLU A 162 -11.91 -0.33 -11.86
C GLU A 162 -12.96 -0.48 -12.95
N ASP A 163 -13.13 -1.69 -13.43
CA ASP A 163 -14.17 -2.01 -14.41
C ASP A 163 -15.55 -1.64 -13.84
N PRO A 164 -16.27 -0.69 -14.47
CA PRO A 164 -17.55 -0.21 -13.99
C PRO A 164 -18.64 -1.30 -13.94
N ALA A 165 -18.47 -2.41 -14.65
CA ALA A 165 -19.37 -3.56 -14.58
C ALA A 165 -19.25 -4.31 -13.23
N THR A 166 -18.13 -4.14 -12.51
CA THR A 166 -17.95 -4.75 -11.20
C THR A 166 -18.77 -4.02 -10.14
N LYS A 167 -19.52 -4.78 -9.36
CA LYS A 167 -20.30 -4.21 -8.25
C LYS A 167 -19.38 -3.54 -7.25
N GLY A 168 -19.64 -2.27 -6.98
CA GLY A 168 -18.85 -1.51 -6.02
C GLY A 168 -17.56 -0.92 -6.59
N ALA A 169 -17.38 -0.94 -7.91
CA ALA A 169 -16.23 -0.36 -8.57
C ALA A 169 -16.00 1.12 -8.24
N GLY A 170 -14.74 1.53 -8.26
CA GLY A 170 -14.32 2.88 -7.97
C GLY A 170 -13.07 3.33 -8.73
N VAL A 171 -12.50 4.40 -8.26
CA VAL A 171 -11.28 4.99 -8.83
C VAL A 171 -10.26 5.15 -7.72
N TYR A 172 -9.08 4.59 -7.92
CA TYR A 172 -7.90 4.87 -7.10
C TYR A 172 -7.16 6.08 -7.67
N SER A 173 -6.75 6.99 -6.83
CA SER A 173 -5.93 8.14 -7.22
C SER A 173 -5.01 8.57 -6.09
N GLY A 174 -3.83 9.08 -6.45
CA GLY A 174 -2.87 9.50 -5.45
C GLY A 174 -1.46 9.69 -6.01
N ARG A 175 -0.47 9.40 -5.16
CA ARG A 175 0.95 9.51 -5.47
C ARG A 175 1.61 8.14 -5.48
N ALA A 176 2.57 7.96 -6.39
CA ALA A 176 3.44 6.80 -6.42
C ALA A 176 4.90 7.24 -6.30
N LEU A 177 5.71 6.39 -5.68
CA LEU A 177 7.16 6.55 -5.52
C LEU A 177 7.82 5.28 -6.06
N PHE A 178 8.88 5.45 -6.85
CA PHE A 178 9.67 4.36 -7.41
C PHE A 178 11.12 4.60 -7.05
N ASP A 179 11.75 3.74 -6.25
CA ASP A 179 13.19 3.76 -6.05
C ASP A 179 13.83 2.74 -6.99
N PHE A 180 14.73 3.21 -7.83
CA PHE A 180 15.31 2.37 -8.87
C PHE A 180 16.76 2.76 -9.16
N THR A 181 17.50 1.82 -9.71
CA THR A 181 18.83 2.00 -10.25
C THR A 181 18.82 1.93 -11.77
N VAL A 182 19.81 2.56 -12.39
CA VAL A 182 20.04 2.53 -13.83
C VAL A 182 21.46 2.06 -14.07
N ASP A 183 21.63 0.94 -14.78
CA ASP A 183 22.95 0.43 -15.17
C ASP A 183 23.50 1.14 -16.43
N GLU A 184 24.69 0.77 -16.84
CA GLU A 184 25.36 1.31 -18.04
C GLU A 184 24.59 0.99 -19.33
N ALA A 185 23.85 -0.11 -19.36
CA ALA A 185 23.00 -0.51 -20.48
C ALA A 185 21.61 0.14 -20.46
N ARG A 186 21.38 1.14 -19.59
CA ARG A 186 20.11 1.82 -19.39
C ARG A 186 18.97 0.91 -18.91
N ARG A 187 19.29 -0.24 -18.32
CA ARG A 187 18.29 -1.10 -17.70
C ARG A 187 17.95 -0.58 -16.32
N VAL A 188 16.68 -0.68 -15.96
CA VAL A 188 16.18 -0.29 -14.65
C VAL A 188 15.94 -1.52 -13.78
N GLN A 189 16.28 -1.40 -12.49
CA GLN A 189 16.01 -2.40 -11.47
C GLN A 189 15.49 -1.70 -10.23
N PHE A 190 14.71 -2.40 -9.39
CA PHE A 190 14.37 -1.86 -8.09
C PHE A 190 15.64 -1.64 -7.27
N ALA A 191 15.74 -0.46 -6.67
CA ALA A 191 16.64 -0.28 -5.55
C ALA A 191 15.98 -0.95 -4.34
N ASN A 192 16.46 -2.12 -3.96
CA ASN A 192 15.89 -2.84 -2.84
C ASN A 192 16.45 -2.29 -1.50
N PHE A 193 15.72 -2.57 -0.43
CA PHE A 193 16.07 -2.13 0.93
C PHE A 193 17.46 -2.58 1.39
N MET A 194 17.94 -3.73 0.92
CA MET A 194 19.23 -4.30 1.32
C MET A 194 20.43 -3.61 0.64
N GLU A 195 20.19 -2.97 -0.50
CA GLU A 195 21.22 -2.31 -1.31
C GLU A 195 21.33 -0.82 -1.00
N MET A 196 20.29 -0.24 -0.39
CA MET A 196 20.28 1.16 0.02
C MET A 196 20.53 1.22 1.51
N ASP A 197 21.63 1.87 1.89
CA ASP A 197 21.98 2.05 3.29
C ASP A 197 20.78 2.55 4.09
N ALA A 198 20.39 1.78 5.11
CA ALA A 198 19.21 2.03 5.93
C ALA A 198 19.22 3.41 6.63
N GLY A 199 20.36 4.08 6.65
CA GLY A 199 20.53 5.44 7.16
C GLY A 199 20.15 6.56 6.17
N GLY A 200 19.99 6.27 4.88
CA GLY A 200 19.87 7.27 3.83
C GLY A 200 18.48 7.89 3.62
N GLY A 201 17.45 7.44 4.31
CA GLY A 201 16.10 8.05 4.22
C GLY A 201 15.52 8.05 2.83
N ASN A 202 15.58 6.91 2.11
CA ASN A 202 14.98 6.82 0.78
C ASN A 202 13.47 7.09 0.86
N PRO A 203 12.87 7.76 -0.15
CA PRO A 203 11.48 8.19 -0.09
C PRO A 203 10.45 7.07 0.01
N THR A 204 10.78 5.83 -0.40
CA THR A 204 9.89 4.68 -0.26
C THR A 204 10.05 3.94 1.08
N ASN A 205 11.06 4.30 1.90
CA ASN A 205 11.44 3.58 3.11
C ASN A 205 11.69 2.07 2.88
N GLY A 206 12.30 1.74 1.74
CA GLY A 206 12.54 0.34 1.35
C GLY A 206 11.36 -0.34 0.66
N GLY A 207 10.27 0.36 0.41
CA GLY A 207 9.11 -0.19 -0.29
C GLY A 207 9.31 -0.44 -1.79
N GLY A 208 10.41 0.07 -2.36
CA GLY A 208 10.75 -0.04 -3.78
C GLY A 208 9.77 0.69 -4.69
N LEU A 209 8.54 0.22 -4.74
CA LEU A 209 7.39 0.86 -5.41
C LEU A 209 6.25 1.00 -4.41
N VAL A 210 5.88 2.26 -4.11
CA VAL A 210 4.85 2.59 -3.13
C VAL A 210 3.78 3.45 -3.76
N PHE A 211 2.53 3.04 -3.59
CA PHE A 211 1.35 3.82 -3.94
C PHE A 211 0.61 4.27 -2.67
N ARG A 212 0.23 5.53 -2.60
CA ARG A 212 -0.56 6.09 -1.49
C ARG A 212 -1.61 7.04 -2.04
N GLY A 213 -2.86 6.87 -1.61
CA GLY A 213 -3.93 7.74 -2.09
C GLY A 213 -5.29 7.40 -1.51
N GLN A 214 -6.29 7.57 -2.34
CA GLN A 214 -7.68 7.31 -2.02
C GLN A 214 -8.34 6.48 -3.11
N TRP A 215 -9.25 5.63 -2.70
CA TRP A 215 -10.25 5.02 -3.55
C TRP A 215 -11.57 5.76 -3.38
N GLN A 216 -12.26 6.04 -4.48
CA GLN A 216 -13.58 6.66 -4.48
C GLN A 216 -14.58 5.77 -5.21
N ASN A 217 -15.67 5.42 -4.54
CA ASN A 217 -16.75 4.63 -5.13
C ASN A 217 -17.46 5.42 -6.24
N ASN A 218 -17.66 4.81 -7.41
CA ASN A 218 -18.27 5.45 -8.57
C ASN A 218 -19.74 5.87 -8.36
N LYS A 219 -20.47 5.11 -7.52
CA LYS A 219 -21.92 5.34 -7.29
C LYS A 219 -22.18 6.28 -6.13
N THR A 220 -21.50 6.06 -5.01
CA THR A 220 -21.78 6.76 -3.76
C THR A 220 -20.88 7.95 -3.51
N GLY A 221 -19.76 8.07 -4.24
CA GLY A 221 -18.72 9.06 -3.98
C GLY A 221 -17.95 8.84 -2.68
N GLN A 222 -18.26 7.79 -1.91
CA GLN A 222 -17.54 7.46 -0.67
C GLN A 222 -16.05 7.31 -0.94
N ARG A 223 -15.23 7.91 -0.09
CA ARG A 223 -13.76 7.84 -0.19
C ARG A 223 -13.19 6.99 0.93
N LYS A 224 -12.13 6.25 0.62
CA LYS A 224 -11.37 5.44 1.58
C LYS A 224 -9.88 5.61 1.31
N PRO A 225 -9.05 5.73 2.35
CA PRO A 225 -7.60 5.73 2.18
C PRO A 225 -7.15 4.37 1.64
N VAL A 226 -6.10 4.38 0.84
CA VAL A 226 -5.47 3.17 0.33
C VAL A 226 -3.98 3.37 0.17
N SER A 227 -3.21 2.32 0.48
CA SER A 227 -1.78 2.27 0.19
C SER A 227 -1.37 0.83 -0.11
N TRP A 228 -0.45 0.64 -1.05
CA TRP A 228 0.13 -0.65 -1.36
C TRP A 228 1.58 -0.48 -1.82
N SER A 229 2.35 -1.54 -1.72
CA SER A 229 3.77 -1.51 -2.02
C SER A 229 4.28 -2.85 -2.52
N ARG A 230 5.38 -2.83 -3.25
CA ARG A 230 6.13 -4.03 -3.63
C ARG A 230 6.62 -4.78 -2.39
N PHE A 231 7.14 -4.06 -1.41
CA PHE A 231 7.55 -4.55 -0.10
C PHE A 231 6.67 -3.87 0.94
N TYR A 232 5.53 -4.49 1.24
CA TYR A 232 4.48 -3.91 2.08
C TYR A 232 4.93 -3.64 3.52
N GLU A 233 5.96 -4.32 3.98
CA GLU A 233 6.56 -4.15 5.30
C GLU A 233 6.99 -2.70 5.56
N ALA A 234 7.41 -2.00 4.49
CA ALA A 234 7.80 -0.59 4.54
C ALA A 234 6.65 0.38 4.84
N ILE A 235 5.40 -0.07 4.62
CA ILE A 235 4.20 0.77 4.76
C ILE A 235 3.22 0.27 5.82
N VAL A 236 3.61 -0.76 6.60
CA VAL A 236 2.75 -1.32 7.67
C VAL A 236 2.39 -0.24 8.69
N PRO A 237 1.10 0.02 8.93
CA PRO A 237 0.67 0.92 9.99
C PRO A 237 1.12 0.42 11.38
N ASP A 238 1.49 1.34 12.27
CA ASP A 238 1.99 1.01 13.60
C ASP A 238 1.04 0.12 14.41
N VAL A 239 -0.28 0.32 14.24
CA VAL A 239 -1.29 -0.49 14.92
C VAL A 239 -1.24 -1.97 14.53
N LEU A 240 -0.87 -2.27 13.27
CA LEU A 240 -0.74 -3.64 12.77
C LEU A 240 0.67 -4.18 12.99
N ARG A 241 1.69 -3.32 12.95
CA ARG A 241 3.07 -3.68 13.30
C ARG A 241 3.17 -4.19 14.74
N LYS A 242 2.45 -3.57 15.67
CA LYS A 242 2.34 -4.06 17.06
C LYS A 242 1.68 -5.45 17.20
N LEU A 243 1.05 -5.94 16.14
CA LEU A 243 0.51 -7.30 16.05
C LEU A 243 1.42 -8.25 15.25
N GLY A 244 2.67 -7.83 14.97
CA GLY A 244 3.65 -8.64 14.23
C GLY A 244 3.48 -8.64 12.71
N LEU A 245 2.60 -7.79 12.14
CA LEU A 245 2.50 -7.71 10.68
C LEU A 245 3.78 -7.10 10.11
N GLY A 246 4.38 -7.78 9.11
CA GLY A 246 5.65 -7.40 8.50
C GLY A 246 6.87 -7.96 9.22
N GLU A 247 6.68 -8.68 10.33
CA GLU A 247 7.74 -9.45 10.97
C GLU A 247 7.81 -10.87 10.37
N ARG A 248 9.00 -11.45 10.38
CA ARG A 248 9.17 -12.85 9.96
C ARG A 248 8.60 -13.76 11.04
N GLY A 249 7.52 -14.45 10.74
CA GLY A 249 6.89 -15.41 11.64
C GLY A 249 6.05 -16.41 10.84
N ASP A 250 5.94 -17.63 11.37
CA ASP A 250 5.23 -18.73 10.70
C ASP A 250 3.71 -18.62 10.86
N GLU A 251 3.23 -17.77 11.77
CA GLU A 251 1.81 -17.64 12.05
C GLU A 251 1.33 -16.19 11.98
N VAL A 252 0.21 -15.99 11.30
CA VAL A 252 -0.50 -14.71 11.31
C VAL A 252 -1.26 -14.56 12.63
N HIS A 253 -0.98 -13.51 13.37
CA HIS A 253 -1.71 -13.22 14.61
C HIS A 253 -3.24 -13.26 14.35
N PRO A 254 -4.05 -14.00 15.15
CA PRO A 254 -5.49 -14.19 14.89
C PRO A 254 -6.28 -12.90 14.69
N ARG A 255 -5.85 -11.81 15.35
CA ARG A 255 -6.46 -10.48 15.16
C ARG A 255 -6.23 -9.89 13.75
N LEU A 256 -5.22 -10.34 13.03
CA LEU A 256 -4.94 -9.91 11.65
C LEU A 256 -5.83 -10.63 10.64
N ALA A 257 -6.24 -11.87 10.92
CA ALA A 257 -7.10 -12.67 10.05
C ALA A 257 -8.43 -11.97 9.73
N LYS A 258 -9.05 -11.30 10.71
CA LYS A 258 -10.31 -10.55 10.50
C LYS A 258 -10.18 -9.38 9.53
N TYR A 259 -8.96 -8.91 9.27
CA TYR A 259 -8.65 -7.86 8.30
C TYR A 259 -8.15 -8.43 6.97
N GLY A 260 -8.27 -9.75 6.74
CA GLY A 260 -7.88 -10.42 5.50
C GLY A 260 -6.40 -10.72 5.35
N TRP A 261 -5.57 -10.43 6.35
CA TRP A 261 -4.11 -10.59 6.24
C TRP A 261 -3.64 -12.04 6.20
N SER A 262 -4.48 -13.02 6.56
CA SER A 262 -4.20 -14.43 6.29
C SER A 262 -4.18 -14.78 4.79
N GLU A 263 -4.82 -13.96 3.95
CA GLU A 263 -4.89 -14.21 2.50
C GLU A 263 -3.53 -14.12 1.79
N ILE A 264 -2.54 -13.45 2.37
CA ILE A 264 -1.19 -13.37 1.78
C ILE A 264 -0.51 -14.74 1.71
N TRP A 265 -0.92 -15.69 2.55
CA TRP A 265 -0.38 -17.05 2.58
C TRP A 265 -1.14 -18.00 1.64
N GLU A 266 -2.31 -17.58 1.13
CA GLU A 266 -3.04 -18.34 0.14
C GLU A 266 -2.26 -18.36 -1.18
N ASN A 267 -1.92 -19.54 -1.67
CA ASN A 267 -1.22 -19.70 -2.96
C ASN A 267 -2.22 -20.06 -4.05
N ASP A 268 -3.25 -19.23 -4.23
CA ASP A 268 -4.38 -19.47 -5.12
C ASP A 268 -4.21 -18.87 -6.52
N GLU A 269 -3.07 -18.23 -6.81
CA GLU A 269 -2.77 -17.58 -8.09
C GLU A 269 -3.94 -16.75 -8.64
N TRP A 270 -4.64 -16.02 -7.75
CA TRP A 270 -5.87 -15.28 -8.05
C TRP A 270 -5.74 -14.30 -9.23
N TRP A 271 -4.53 -13.92 -9.60
CA TRP A 271 -4.21 -13.06 -10.74
C TRP A 271 -4.14 -13.82 -12.06
N ALA A 272 -4.10 -15.15 -12.05
CA ALA A 272 -3.98 -15.96 -13.25
C ALA A 272 -5.33 -16.07 -13.98
N LYS A 273 -5.29 -16.28 -15.30
CA LYS A 273 -6.50 -16.55 -16.10
C LYS A 273 -7.22 -17.83 -15.68
N SER A 274 -6.46 -18.80 -15.17
CA SER A 274 -6.98 -20.05 -14.60
C SER A 274 -6.32 -20.27 -13.25
N PRO A 275 -6.84 -19.63 -12.19
CA PRO A 275 -6.23 -19.71 -10.87
C PRO A 275 -6.27 -21.16 -10.37
N LYS A 276 -5.18 -21.60 -9.75
CA LYS A 276 -5.14 -22.87 -9.04
C LYS A 276 -5.91 -22.75 -7.73
N PRO A 277 -6.51 -23.86 -7.24
CA PRO A 277 -7.07 -23.87 -5.91
C PRO A 277 -6.02 -23.47 -4.87
N SER A 278 -6.45 -22.79 -3.82
CA SER A 278 -5.57 -22.50 -2.67
C SER A 278 -5.04 -23.82 -2.11
N LEU A 279 -3.72 -23.92 -2.04
CA LEU A 279 -3.09 -24.96 -1.25
C LEU A 279 -3.14 -24.46 0.21
N THR A 280 -4.12 -24.89 0.96
CA THR A 280 -4.12 -24.77 2.41
C THR A 280 -2.89 -25.53 2.92
N LEU A 281 -1.91 -24.77 3.41
CA LEU A 281 -0.76 -25.32 4.15
C LEU A 281 -1.21 -25.73 5.54
#